data_23962670606a6e9795f673bfd548076d
#
_entry.id   23962670606a6e9795f673bfd548076d
#
_cell.length_a   1.000
_cell.length_b   1.000
_cell.length_c   1.000
_cell.angle_alpha   90.00
_cell.angle_beta   90.00
_cell.angle_gamma   90.00
#
_symmetry.space_group_name_H-M   'P 1'
#
loop_
_entity.id
_entity.type
_entity.pdbx_description
1 polymer ?
#
loop_
_entity_poly.entity_id
_entity_poly.type
_entity_poly.pdbx_seq_one_letter_code
_entity_poly.pdbx_strand_id
1 'polypeptide(L)'
;KDKVIRKRAAILGIMRWQELLHARAQGADASGVVIFADDRLHHAGRGIHQTKGAAVPDAAYPQLAAVFARPEAVYWDEAHENLLYVFPDPEDGWCRIMPVNVPGTDKRQQKKLSRHDGVASFYRVQRNELSNGRTLQKIR
;
A
#
# COMPACT_ATOMS: atom_id res chain seq x y z
N LYS A 1 25.91 9.34 -4.43
CA LYS A 1 25.78 8.98 -4.34
C LYS A 1 25.23 8.39 -3.71
N ASP A 2 24.85 8.30 -3.40
CA ASP A 2 24.40 7.73 -2.90
C ASP A 2 24.00 6.67 -3.01
N LYS A 3 24.54 6.23 -3.25
CA LYS A 3 24.42 5.02 -3.44
C LYS A 3 24.28 4.12 -2.36
N VAL A 4 24.58 4.45 -1.35
CA VAL A 4 24.30 3.63 -0.19
C VAL A 4 22.87 3.87 0.19
N ILE A 5 22.00 3.09 -0.36
CA ILE A 5 20.63 3.14 0.07
C ILE A 5 20.60 2.43 1.40
N ARG A 6 20.53 3.20 2.42
CA ARG A 6 20.31 2.64 3.72
C ARG A 6 18.87 2.20 3.76
N LYS A 7 18.66 0.95 4.10
CA LYS A 7 17.31 0.45 4.24
C LYS A 7 16.71 0.99 5.51
N ARG A 8 16.14 2.17 5.40
CA ARG A 8 15.42 2.77 6.49
C ARG A 8 13.96 2.42 6.36
N ALA A 9 13.28 2.39 7.47
CA ALA A 9 11.85 2.21 7.50
C ALA A 9 11.25 3.16 8.52
N ALA A 10 10.11 3.69 8.20
CA ALA A 10 9.38 4.55 9.10
C ALA A 10 8.01 3.94 9.34
N ILE A 11 7.50 4.09 10.55
CA ILE A 11 6.14 3.68 10.85
C ILE A 11 5.20 4.67 10.18
N LEU A 12 4.37 4.16 9.29
CA LEU A 12 3.39 4.98 8.59
C LEU A 12 2.16 5.20 9.45
N GLY A 13 1.71 4.15 10.12
CA GLY A 13 0.53 4.20 10.94
C GLY A 13 0.15 2.84 11.47
N ILE A 14 -1.04 2.78 12.07
CA ILE A 14 -1.55 1.57 12.69
C ILE A 14 -2.88 1.22 12.00
N MET A 15 -3.05 -0.06 11.68
CA MET A 15 -4.30 -0.56 11.13
C MET A 15 -5.42 -0.43 12.15
N ARG A 16 -6.64 -0.26 11.66
CA ARG A 16 -7.80 -0.37 12.53
C ARG A 16 -8.18 -1.84 12.70
N TRP A 17 -9.03 -2.10 13.67
CA TRP A 17 -9.45 -3.46 13.99
C TRP A 17 -10.03 -4.19 12.80
N GLN A 18 -10.81 -3.49 11.96
CA GLN A 18 -11.48 -4.11 10.84
C GLN A 18 -10.49 -4.78 9.89
N GLU A 19 -9.48 -4.04 9.43
CA GLU A 19 -8.53 -4.60 8.46
C GLU A 19 -7.57 -5.56 9.13
N LEU A 20 -7.18 -5.31 10.37
CA LEU A 20 -6.28 -6.21 11.09
C LEU A 20 -6.92 -7.58 11.29
N LEU A 21 -8.14 -7.61 11.77
CA LEU A 21 -8.84 -8.87 12.00
C LEU A 21 -9.15 -9.58 10.69
N HIS A 22 -9.51 -8.83 9.66
CA HIS A 22 -9.77 -9.43 8.35
C HIS A 22 -8.53 -10.11 7.80
N ALA A 23 -7.39 -9.42 7.83
CA ALA A 23 -6.12 -9.98 7.35
C ALA A 23 -5.75 -11.24 8.13
N ARG A 24 -5.90 -11.22 9.44
CA ARG A 24 -5.61 -12.39 10.28
C ARG A 24 -6.54 -13.54 9.98
N ALA A 25 -7.80 -13.26 9.69
CA ALA A 25 -8.75 -14.30 9.30
C ALA A 25 -8.37 -14.96 7.97
N GLN A 26 -7.65 -14.25 7.11
CA GLN A 26 -7.13 -14.79 5.86
C GLN A 26 -5.83 -15.57 6.04
N GLY A 27 -5.34 -15.68 7.25
CA GLY A 27 -4.10 -16.40 7.54
C GLY A 27 -2.86 -15.52 7.63
N ALA A 28 -3.01 -14.21 7.48
CA ALA A 28 -1.87 -13.30 7.59
C ALA A 28 -1.41 -13.17 9.03
N ASP A 29 -0.09 -13.03 9.19
CA ASP A 29 0.52 -12.73 10.49
C ASP A 29 0.72 -11.22 10.60
N ALA A 30 -0.38 -10.48 10.49
CA ALA A 30 -0.35 -9.02 10.51
C ALA A 30 -0.16 -8.51 11.93
N SER A 31 0.77 -7.58 12.08
CA SER A 31 1.03 -6.94 13.38
C SER A 31 0.10 -5.77 13.65
N GLY A 32 -0.38 -5.15 12.60
CA GLY A 32 -1.16 -3.92 12.68
C GLY A 32 -0.33 -2.65 12.52
N VAL A 33 0.99 -2.76 12.57
CA VAL A 33 1.88 -1.61 12.39
C VAL A 33 2.36 -1.59 10.96
N VAL A 34 2.05 -0.53 10.22
CA VAL A 34 2.37 -0.43 8.80
C VAL A 34 3.64 0.38 8.62
N ILE A 35 4.58 -0.17 7.88
CA ILE A 35 5.90 0.39 7.68
C ILE A 35 6.06 0.84 6.23
N PHE A 36 6.69 1.99 6.03
CA PHE A 36 7.07 2.48 4.72
C PHE A 36 8.59 2.50 4.66
N ALA A 37 9.16 1.64 3.81
CA ALA A 37 10.60 1.53 3.66
C ALA A 37 11.09 2.41 2.50
N ASP A 38 12.36 2.84 2.58
CA ASP A 38 12.94 3.73 1.59
C ASP A 38 12.89 3.16 0.17
N ASP A 39 13.16 1.87 0.03
CA ASP A 39 13.14 1.25 -1.28
C ASP A 39 11.75 1.30 -1.92
N ARG A 40 10.69 1.31 -1.13
CA ARG A 40 9.34 1.43 -1.64
C ARG A 40 9.00 2.85 -2.07
N LEU A 41 9.61 3.82 -1.45
CA LEU A 41 9.47 5.20 -1.89
C LEU A 41 10.04 5.37 -3.31
N HIS A 42 11.21 4.81 -3.55
CA HIS A 42 11.81 4.79 -4.87
C HIS A 42 10.92 4.06 -5.87
N HIS A 43 10.40 2.91 -5.49
CA HIS A 43 9.51 2.14 -6.35
C HIS A 43 8.27 2.93 -6.74
N ALA A 44 7.66 3.62 -5.79
CA ALA A 44 6.44 4.38 -6.05
C ALA A 44 6.67 5.53 -7.03
N GLY A 45 7.87 6.12 -7.04
CA GLY A 45 8.20 7.23 -7.93
C GLY A 45 8.81 6.82 -9.26
N ARG A 46 8.82 5.52 -9.59
CA ARG A 46 9.49 5.07 -10.79
C ARG A 46 8.78 5.44 -12.07
N GLY A 47 9.58 5.42 -13.13
CA GLY A 47 9.20 5.89 -14.44
C GLY A 47 7.93 5.28 -15.03
N ILE A 48 7.64 4.01 -14.75
CA ILE A 48 6.44 3.38 -15.30
C ILE A 48 5.18 4.07 -14.77
N HIS A 49 5.17 4.44 -13.50
CA HIS A 49 4.03 5.15 -12.94
C HIS A 49 3.97 6.57 -13.50
N GLN A 50 5.10 7.22 -13.65
CA GLN A 50 5.17 8.56 -14.21
C GLN A 50 4.70 8.58 -15.67
N THR A 51 5.14 7.61 -16.46
CA THR A 51 4.79 7.53 -17.87
C THR A 51 3.29 7.37 -18.07
N LYS A 52 2.63 6.65 -17.17
CA LYS A 52 1.19 6.42 -17.27
C LYS A 52 0.36 7.47 -16.52
N GLY A 53 1.00 8.52 -16.03
CA GLY A 53 0.31 9.50 -15.21
C GLY A 53 -0.10 8.98 -13.85
N ALA A 54 0.51 7.89 -13.41
CA ALA A 54 0.12 7.22 -12.17
C ALA A 54 0.94 7.68 -10.96
N ALA A 55 1.97 8.48 -11.18
CA ALA A 55 2.81 8.94 -10.07
C ALA A 55 2.04 9.91 -9.18
N VAL A 56 2.15 9.71 -7.87
CA VAL A 56 1.65 10.65 -6.89
C VAL A 56 2.66 11.79 -6.79
N PRO A 57 2.21 13.05 -6.74
CA PRO A 57 3.14 14.17 -6.62
C PRO A 57 4.02 14.06 -5.38
N ASP A 58 5.27 14.50 -5.50
CA ASP A 58 6.22 14.45 -4.38
C ASP A 58 5.68 15.16 -3.14
N ALA A 59 4.95 16.23 -3.33
CA ALA A 59 4.40 17.01 -2.21
C ALA A 59 3.43 16.20 -1.35
N ALA A 60 2.91 15.09 -1.84
CA ALA A 60 1.97 14.27 -1.09
C ALA A 60 2.67 13.40 -0.04
N TYR A 61 3.96 13.10 -0.22
CA TYR A 61 4.65 12.14 0.65
C TYR A 61 4.85 12.64 2.09
N PRO A 62 5.21 13.90 2.34
CA PRO A 62 5.38 14.34 3.72
C PRO A 62 4.14 14.22 4.58
N GLN A 63 2.96 14.18 3.97
CA GLN A 63 1.70 14.10 4.69
C GLN A 63 1.14 12.69 4.73
N LEU A 64 1.92 11.72 4.28
CA LEU A 64 1.40 10.37 4.06
C LEU A 64 0.87 9.72 5.33
N ALA A 65 1.53 9.94 6.47
CA ALA A 65 1.06 9.37 7.73
C ALA A 65 -0.33 9.90 8.12
N ALA A 66 -0.55 11.20 7.95
CA ALA A 66 -1.84 11.81 8.24
C ALA A 66 -2.91 11.31 7.26
N VAL A 67 -2.53 11.15 6.00
CA VAL A 67 -3.44 10.65 4.96
C VAL A 67 -3.80 9.20 5.24
N PHE A 68 -2.82 8.39 5.64
CA PHE A 68 -3.04 6.98 5.92
C PHE A 68 -4.09 6.75 7.02
N ALA A 69 -4.18 7.68 7.96
CA ALA A 69 -5.17 7.58 9.03
C ALA A 69 -6.61 7.74 8.54
N ARG A 70 -6.81 8.26 7.32
CA ARG A 70 -8.14 8.58 6.79
C ARG A 70 -8.32 8.06 5.36
N PRO A 71 -8.28 6.76 5.15
CA PRO A 71 -8.56 6.23 3.82
C PRO A 71 -10.03 6.41 3.48
N GLU A 72 -10.30 6.54 2.20
CA GLU A 72 -11.66 6.55 1.67
C GLU A 72 -12.30 5.18 1.80
N ALA A 73 -11.50 4.14 1.58
CA ALA A 73 -11.95 2.76 1.68
C ALA A 73 -10.74 1.85 1.90
N VAL A 74 -10.99 0.68 2.47
CA VAL A 74 -9.96 -0.36 2.61
C VAL A 74 -10.55 -1.67 2.13
N TYR A 75 -9.79 -2.36 1.29
CA TYR A 75 -10.19 -3.64 0.70
C TYR A 75 -9.17 -4.73 1.05
N TRP A 76 -9.64 -5.95 1.10
CA TRP A 76 -8.77 -7.11 1.01
C TRP A 76 -8.72 -7.54 -0.46
N ASP A 77 -7.51 -7.66 -1.01
CA ASP A 77 -7.32 -8.10 -2.37
C ASP A 77 -6.92 -9.56 -2.36
N GLU A 78 -7.85 -10.44 -2.70
CA GLU A 78 -7.59 -11.88 -2.67
C GLU A 78 -6.58 -12.30 -3.73
N ALA A 79 -6.55 -11.61 -4.86
CA ALA A 79 -5.63 -11.97 -5.93
C ALA A 79 -4.18 -11.77 -5.52
N HIS A 80 -3.91 -10.76 -4.70
CA HIS A 80 -2.55 -10.44 -4.24
C HIS A 80 -2.32 -10.78 -2.78
N GLU A 81 -3.36 -11.19 -2.07
CA GLU A 81 -3.31 -11.52 -0.65
C GLU A 81 -2.71 -10.39 0.18
N ASN A 82 -3.21 -9.19 -0.07
CA ASN A 82 -2.79 -8.01 0.68
C ASN A 82 -3.95 -7.06 0.90
N LEU A 83 -3.69 -5.99 1.65
CA LEU A 83 -4.66 -4.92 1.88
C LEU A 83 -4.48 -3.86 0.81
N LEU A 84 -5.58 -3.26 0.38
CA LEU A 84 -5.54 -2.14 -0.55
C LEU A 84 -6.23 -0.97 0.11
N TYR A 85 -5.45 0.07 0.42
CA TYR A 85 -5.96 1.32 0.96
C TYR A 85 -6.23 2.27 -0.20
N VAL A 86 -7.38 2.91 -0.18
CA VAL A 86 -7.80 3.83 -1.23
C VAL A 86 -7.98 5.21 -0.62
N PHE A 87 -7.39 6.20 -1.27
CA PHE A 87 -7.44 7.60 -0.83
C PHE A 87 -7.97 8.47 -1.97
N PRO A 88 -8.58 9.60 -1.65
CA PRO A 88 -9.04 10.51 -2.71
C PRO A 88 -7.86 11.13 -3.45
N ASP A 89 -8.10 11.46 -4.70
CA ASP A 89 -7.19 12.23 -5.52
C ASP A 89 -7.88 13.54 -5.90
N PRO A 90 -7.13 14.65 -6.03
CA PRO A 90 -7.76 15.92 -6.43
C PRO A 90 -8.40 15.89 -7.80
N GLU A 91 -7.91 15.02 -8.68
CA GLU A 91 -8.46 14.93 -10.04
C GLU A 91 -9.70 14.06 -10.06
N ASP A 92 -10.76 14.57 -10.66
CA ASP A 92 -12.02 13.84 -10.76
C ASP A 92 -11.83 12.56 -11.55
N GLY A 93 -12.45 11.47 -11.09
CA GLY A 93 -12.32 10.17 -11.74
C GLY A 93 -11.09 9.37 -11.34
N TRP A 94 -10.25 9.92 -10.48
CA TRP A 94 -9.01 9.26 -10.02
C TRP A 94 -9.05 9.00 -8.53
N CYS A 95 -8.24 8.05 -8.10
CA CYS A 95 -7.95 7.84 -6.69
C CYS A 95 -6.50 7.43 -6.53
N ARG A 96 -6.02 7.47 -5.29
CA ARG A 96 -4.68 7.01 -4.95
C ARG A 96 -4.82 5.70 -4.21
N ILE A 97 -3.93 4.76 -4.51
CA ILE A 97 -3.98 3.44 -3.86
C ILE A 97 -2.64 3.11 -3.26
N MET A 98 -2.73 2.35 -2.18
CA MET A 98 -1.56 1.90 -1.45
C MET A 98 -1.76 0.43 -1.08
N PRO A 99 -1.17 -0.49 -1.87
CA PRO A 99 -1.15 -1.89 -1.46
C PRO A 99 -0.23 -2.05 -0.25
N VAL A 100 -0.72 -2.78 0.76
CA VAL A 100 0.06 -3.07 1.96
C VAL A 100 0.19 -4.58 2.07
N ASN A 101 1.41 -5.05 1.94
CA ASN A 101 1.71 -6.46 2.06
C ASN A 101 1.70 -6.87 3.53
N VAL A 102 1.19 -8.08 3.78
CA VAL A 102 1.14 -8.63 5.14
C VAL A 102 1.86 -9.98 5.14
N PRO A 103 2.59 -10.31 6.20
CA PRO A 103 3.34 -11.57 6.23
C PRO A 103 2.42 -12.79 6.26
N GLY A 104 2.92 -13.90 5.76
CA GLY A 104 2.31 -15.21 5.97
C GLY A 104 1.28 -15.65 4.95
N THR A 105 0.84 -14.77 4.04
CA THR A 105 -0.18 -15.14 3.06
C THR A 105 0.37 -15.38 1.67
N ASP A 106 1.28 -14.54 1.21
CA ASP A 106 1.81 -14.62 -0.15
C ASP A 106 3.09 -15.46 -0.15
N LYS A 107 3.09 -16.52 -0.96
CA LYS A 107 4.26 -17.40 -1.08
C LYS A 107 5.50 -16.64 -1.52
N ARG A 108 5.34 -15.60 -2.34
CA ARG A 108 6.47 -14.78 -2.77
C ARG A 108 7.04 -13.99 -1.61
N GLN A 109 6.21 -13.55 -0.69
CA GLN A 109 6.65 -12.83 0.48
C GLN A 109 7.35 -13.73 1.47
N GLN A 110 6.91 -14.97 1.58
CA GLN A 110 7.60 -15.94 2.43
C GLN A 110 9.04 -16.10 1.99
N LYS A 111 9.29 -16.11 0.69
CA LYS A 111 10.66 -16.18 0.17
C LYS A 111 11.45 -14.94 0.53
N LYS A 112 10.82 -13.80 0.64
CA LYS A 112 11.50 -12.55 0.98
C LYS A 112 11.64 -12.35 2.47
N LEU A 113 11.13 -13.26 3.26
CA LEU A 113 11.19 -13.19 4.72
C LEU A 113 10.63 -11.87 5.26
N SER A 114 9.56 -11.40 4.63
CA SER A 114 8.90 -10.20 5.11
C SER A 114 8.34 -10.46 6.50
N ARG A 115 8.71 -9.62 7.45
CA ARG A 115 8.26 -9.74 8.83
C ARG A 115 7.36 -8.58 9.24
N HIS A 116 7.03 -7.73 8.30
CA HIS A 116 6.32 -6.49 8.60
C HIS A 116 5.14 -6.32 7.67
N ASP A 117 4.12 -5.64 8.15
CA ASP A 117 3.09 -5.09 7.27
C ASP A 117 3.73 -3.91 6.57
N GLY A 118 3.93 -4.02 5.27
CA GLY A 118 4.72 -3.03 4.56
C GLY A 118 4.03 -2.47 3.33
N VAL A 119 4.21 -1.17 3.12
CA VAL A 119 3.72 -0.53 1.91
C VAL A 119 4.47 -1.10 0.71
N ALA A 120 3.72 -1.65 -0.25
CA ALA A 120 4.31 -2.17 -1.47
C ALA A 120 4.50 -1.08 -2.51
N SER A 121 3.55 -0.13 -2.58
CA SER A 121 3.59 0.95 -3.55
C SER A 121 2.57 2.02 -3.16
N PHE A 122 2.64 3.17 -3.82
CA PHE A 122 1.67 4.24 -3.65
C PHE A 122 1.55 4.98 -4.98
N TYR A 123 0.38 4.90 -5.63
CA TYR A 123 0.24 5.49 -6.95
C TYR A 123 -1.23 5.77 -7.26
N ARG A 124 -1.47 6.46 -8.38
CA ARG A 124 -2.80 6.87 -8.83
C ARG A 124 -3.36 5.86 -9.80
N VAL A 125 -4.67 5.64 -9.74
CA VAL A 125 -5.39 4.88 -10.75
C VAL A 125 -6.70 5.58 -11.07
N GLN A 126 -7.23 5.33 -12.26
CA GLN A 126 -8.58 5.74 -12.56
C GLN A 126 -9.54 4.86 -11.75
N ARG A 127 -10.60 5.48 -11.23
CA ARG A 127 -11.52 4.74 -10.35
C ARG A 127 -12.16 3.54 -11.04
N ASN A 128 -12.43 3.66 -12.33
CA ASN A 128 -13.02 2.55 -13.07
C ASN A 128 -12.04 1.42 -13.35
N GLU A 129 -10.76 1.61 -13.02
CA GLU A 129 -9.73 0.59 -13.19
C GLU A 129 -9.26 0.02 -11.86
N LEU A 130 -9.90 0.43 -10.76
CA LEU A 130 -9.45 0.03 -9.43
C LEU A 130 -9.39 -1.49 -9.26
N SER A 131 -10.36 -2.21 -9.80
CA SER A 131 -10.43 -3.66 -9.64
C SER A 131 -9.68 -4.42 -10.72
N ASN A 132 -9.01 -3.75 -11.67
CA ASN A 132 -8.28 -4.46 -12.72
C ASN A 132 -7.15 -5.28 -12.12
N GLY A 133 -7.17 -6.59 -12.36
CA GLY A 133 -6.17 -7.49 -11.82
C GLY A 133 -6.31 -7.76 -10.33
N ARG A 134 -7.43 -7.36 -9.73
CA ARG A 134 -7.66 -7.52 -8.29
C ARG A 134 -9.00 -8.18 -8.03
N THR A 135 -9.08 -8.86 -6.91
CA THR A 135 -10.33 -9.42 -6.39
C THR A 135 -10.60 -8.78 -5.04
N LEU A 136 -11.40 -7.73 -5.05
CA LEU A 136 -11.54 -6.85 -3.89
C LEU A 136 -12.73 -7.21 -3.03
N GLN A 137 -12.48 -7.34 -1.72
CA GLN A 137 -13.51 -7.45 -0.70
C GLN A 137 -13.44 -6.21 0.17
N LYS A 138 -14.50 -5.44 0.22
CA LYS A 138 -14.51 -4.20 0.99
C LYS A 138 -14.54 -4.50 2.48
N ILE A 139 -13.62 -3.89 3.22
CA ILE A 139 -13.55 -4.02 4.67
C ILE A 139 -14.20 -2.82 5.34
N ARG A 140 -13.90 -1.63 4.86
CA ARG A 140 -14.50 -0.39 5.37
C ARG A 140 -14.39 0.79 4.41
#